data_ecc6e7fd1531b7a647fe062d52c66275
#
_entry.id   ecc6e7fd1531b7a647fe062d52c66275
#
_cell.length_a   1.000
_cell.length_b   1.000
_cell.length_c   1.000
_cell.angle_alpha   90.00
_cell.angle_beta   90.00
_cell.angle_gamma   90.00
#
_symmetry.space_group_name_H-M   'P 1'
#
loop_
_entity.id
_entity.type
_entity.pdbx_description
1 polymer ?
#
loop_
_entity_poly.entity_id
_entity_poly.type
_entity_poly.pdbx_seq_one_letter_code
_entity_poly.pdbx_strand_id
1 'polypeptide(L)'
;MTNLNDKIESFELDTDQGKFYSKDHVGKNLVLFFFPKADTTGCTKEAISFSNLINEFEDLNTIVIGISKDTVEKQIKFKSKYDLKCILGSDVDIKICSKFGVWVEKSMYGKKYMGIQRSTFLINTEQKIQHIWNKVKVPGHAEEVLEVVKKL
;
A
#
# COMPACT_ATOMS: atom_id res chain seq x y z
N MET A 1 8.36 15.22 1.80
CA MET A 1 7.26 14.84 0.94
C MET A 1 7.52 13.51 0.29
N THR A 2 6.88 13.25 -0.82
CA THR A 2 6.78 11.91 -1.37
C THR A 2 7.47 11.81 -2.73
N ASN A 3 8.69 12.30 -2.80
CA ASN A 3 9.51 12.23 -4.01
C ASN A 3 10.57 11.15 -3.86
N LEU A 4 11.11 10.71 -4.99
CA LEU A 4 12.22 9.76 -5.01
C LEU A 4 13.38 10.26 -4.16
N ASN A 5 13.97 9.36 -3.40
CA ASN A 5 15.08 9.56 -2.48
C ASN A 5 14.74 10.36 -1.22
N ASP A 6 13.51 10.83 -1.07
CA ASP A 6 13.09 11.48 0.18
C ASP A 6 13.01 10.44 1.29
N LYS A 7 13.49 10.82 2.47
CA LYS A 7 13.28 10.02 3.66
C LYS A 7 11.84 10.21 4.11
N ILE A 8 11.11 9.13 4.36
CA ILE A 8 9.73 9.23 4.83
C ILE A 8 9.70 9.77 6.27
N GLU A 9 8.65 10.51 6.60
CA GLU A 9 8.34 10.80 7.99
C GLU A 9 7.86 9.51 8.64
N SER A 10 8.26 9.26 9.89
CA SER A 10 7.74 8.10 10.61
C SER A 10 6.22 8.22 10.74
N PHE A 11 5.53 7.11 10.60
CA PHE A 11 4.09 7.06 10.74
C PHE A 11 3.67 5.84 11.54
N GLU A 12 2.48 5.91 12.10
CA GLU A 12 1.82 4.76 12.70
C GLU A 12 0.49 4.54 12.01
N LEU A 13 0.06 3.30 11.95
CA LEU A 13 -1.09 2.89 11.16
C LEU A 13 -1.78 1.72 11.85
N ASP A 14 -3.09 1.82 12.00
CA ASP A 14 -3.87 0.68 12.48
C ASP A 14 -3.99 -0.34 11.36
N THR A 15 -3.79 -1.61 11.68
CA THR A 15 -3.86 -2.68 10.70
C THR A 15 -4.69 -3.85 11.22
N ASP A 16 -4.98 -4.80 10.34
CA ASP A 16 -5.63 -6.06 10.71
C ASP A 16 -4.82 -6.89 11.70
N GLN A 17 -3.54 -6.56 11.89
CA GLN A 17 -2.63 -7.25 12.81
C GLN A 17 -2.18 -6.37 13.97
N GLY A 18 -2.93 -5.31 14.27
CA GLY A 18 -2.58 -4.36 15.31
C GLY A 18 -1.89 -3.12 14.74
N LYS A 19 -1.32 -2.31 15.62
CA LYS A 19 -0.70 -1.05 15.20
C LYS A 19 0.67 -1.30 14.59
N PHE A 20 0.90 -0.70 13.42
CA PHE A 20 2.17 -0.74 12.72
C PHE A 20 2.90 0.60 12.92
N TYR A 21 4.16 0.53 13.31
CA TYR A 21 5.03 1.70 13.47
C TYR A 21 6.16 1.62 12.46
N SER A 22 6.24 2.57 11.55
CA SER A 22 7.26 2.53 10.48
C SER A 22 8.68 2.57 11.03
N LYS A 23 8.90 3.29 12.13
CA LYS A 23 10.22 3.41 12.76
C LYS A 23 10.78 2.09 13.29
N ASP A 24 9.90 1.11 13.58
CA ASP A 24 10.33 -0.20 14.08
C ASP A 24 10.84 -1.12 12.98
N HIS A 25 10.74 -0.71 11.74
CA HIS A 25 11.07 -1.52 10.58
C HIS A 25 12.23 -0.95 9.74
N VAL A 26 13.04 -0.08 10.32
CA VAL A 26 14.31 0.33 9.70
C VAL A 26 15.16 -0.93 9.48
N GLY A 27 15.73 -1.07 8.30
CA GLY A 27 16.45 -2.27 7.92
C GLY A 27 15.65 -3.24 7.08
N LYS A 28 14.35 -2.96 6.91
CA LYS A 28 13.49 -3.73 6.00
C LYS A 28 12.95 -2.82 4.89
N ASN A 29 12.72 -3.41 3.73
CA ASN A 29 12.03 -2.71 2.65
C ASN A 29 10.53 -2.73 2.92
N LEU A 30 9.84 -1.64 2.57
CA LEU A 30 8.39 -1.54 2.68
C LEU A 30 7.80 -1.34 1.30
N VAL A 31 6.79 -2.13 0.95
CA VAL A 31 5.93 -1.87 -0.20
C VAL A 31 4.58 -1.43 0.35
N LEU A 32 4.21 -0.18 0.06
CA LEU A 32 2.92 0.37 0.44
C LEU A 32 2.08 0.52 -0.81
N PHE A 33 1.00 -0.26 -0.94
CA PHE A 33 0.08 -0.07 -2.06
C PHE A 33 -1.22 0.54 -1.56
N PHE A 34 -1.53 1.72 -2.07
CA PHE A 34 -2.74 2.46 -1.71
C PHE A 34 -3.85 2.09 -2.68
N PHE A 35 -5.02 1.77 -2.14
CA PHE A 35 -6.16 1.38 -2.96
C PHE A 35 -7.44 2.09 -2.49
N PRO A 36 -8.39 2.37 -3.42
CA PRO A 36 -9.56 3.20 -3.10
C PRO A 36 -10.52 2.60 -2.09
N LYS A 37 -10.83 1.30 -2.19
CA LYS A 37 -11.86 0.71 -1.34
C LYS A 37 -11.77 -0.81 -1.32
N ALA A 38 -11.78 -1.37 -0.10
CA ALA A 38 -11.77 -2.82 0.12
C ALA A 38 -12.97 -3.49 -0.56
N ASP A 39 -12.74 -4.71 -1.03
CA ASP A 39 -13.76 -5.57 -1.63
C ASP A 39 -14.40 -5.02 -2.92
N THR A 40 -13.72 -4.12 -3.62
CA THR A 40 -14.07 -3.75 -5.00
C THR A 40 -13.24 -4.58 -5.96
N THR A 41 -13.69 -4.71 -7.21
CA THR A 41 -13.08 -5.63 -8.19
C THR A 41 -11.57 -5.41 -8.38
N GLY A 42 -11.17 -4.20 -8.70
CA GLY A 42 -9.75 -3.89 -8.95
C GLY A 42 -8.89 -4.02 -7.70
N CYS A 43 -9.39 -3.53 -6.57
CA CYS A 43 -8.65 -3.60 -5.30
C CYS A 43 -8.48 -5.04 -4.83
N THR A 44 -9.49 -5.88 -5.03
CA THR A 44 -9.43 -7.30 -4.70
C THR A 44 -8.37 -8.00 -5.55
N LYS A 45 -8.36 -7.76 -6.86
CA LYS A 45 -7.36 -8.36 -7.76
C LYS A 45 -5.94 -7.94 -7.39
N GLU A 46 -5.75 -6.66 -7.06
CA GLU A 46 -4.44 -6.16 -6.63
C GLU A 46 -3.97 -6.83 -5.34
N ALA A 47 -4.83 -6.88 -4.34
CA ALA A 47 -4.49 -7.49 -3.05
C ALA A 47 -4.19 -8.98 -3.21
N ILE A 48 -4.94 -9.69 -4.04
CA ILE A 48 -4.68 -11.11 -4.33
C ILE A 48 -3.32 -11.26 -5.02
N SER A 49 -3.00 -10.41 -6.00
CA SER A 49 -1.72 -10.47 -6.71
C SER A 49 -0.54 -10.30 -5.77
N PHE A 50 -0.59 -9.33 -4.87
CA PHE A 50 0.45 -9.15 -3.86
C PHE A 50 0.50 -10.32 -2.88
N SER A 51 -0.65 -10.83 -2.46
CA SER A 51 -0.72 -11.96 -1.52
C SER A 51 -0.10 -13.22 -2.12
N ASN A 52 -0.30 -13.46 -3.40
CA ASN A 52 0.29 -14.62 -4.09
C ASN A 52 1.82 -14.57 -4.13
N LEU A 53 2.40 -13.39 -4.02
CA LEU A 53 3.85 -13.18 -4.05
C LEU A 53 4.45 -12.90 -2.68
N ILE A 54 3.66 -13.03 -1.61
CA ILE A 54 4.07 -12.58 -0.29
C ILE A 54 5.34 -13.27 0.20
N ASN A 55 5.47 -14.58 -0.02
CA ASN A 55 6.66 -15.33 0.38
C ASN A 55 7.90 -14.83 -0.32
N GLU A 56 7.78 -14.50 -1.61
CA GLU A 56 8.89 -13.96 -2.39
C GLU A 56 9.32 -12.58 -1.88
N PHE A 57 8.36 -11.74 -1.49
CA PHE A 57 8.67 -10.46 -0.86
C PHE A 57 9.35 -10.65 0.49
N GLU A 58 8.85 -11.57 1.31
CA GLU A 58 9.46 -11.88 2.62
C GLU A 58 10.90 -12.36 2.47
N ASP A 59 11.17 -13.21 1.48
CA ASP A 59 12.51 -13.71 1.19
C ASP A 59 13.47 -12.58 0.79
N LEU A 60 12.93 -11.48 0.32
CA LEU A 60 13.69 -10.27 -0.05
C LEU A 60 13.67 -9.21 1.06
N ASN A 61 13.39 -9.61 2.30
CA ASN A 61 13.36 -8.71 3.44
C ASN A 61 12.38 -7.55 3.25
N THR A 62 11.21 -7.83 2.67
CA THR A 62 10.23 -6.82 2.30
C THR A 62 8.88 -7.07 2.95
N ILE A 63 8.32 -6.04 3.56
CA ILE A 63 6.98 -6.04 4.14
C ILE A 63 6.03 -5.39 3.14
N VAL A 64 4.89 -6.03 2.88
CA VAL A 64 3.86 -5.51 1.96
C VAL A 64 2.63 -5.11 2.75
N ILE A 65 2.22 -3.86 2.62
CA ILE A 65 1.06 -3.30 3.30
C ILE A 65 0.14 -2.65 2.28
N GLY A 66 -1.11 -3.11 2.24
CA GLY A 66 -2.16 -2.44 1.47
C GLY A 66 -2.86 -1.42 2.37
N ILE A 67 -3.07 -0.21 1.88
CA ILE A 67 -3.64 0.88 2.67
C ILE A 67 -4.85 1.47 1.98
N SER A 68 -5.94 1.59 2.72
CA SER A 68 -7.15 2.28 2.25
C SER A 68 -7.79 3.03 3.40
N LYS A 69 -8.86 3.72 3.12
CA LYS A 69 -9.64 4.47 4.10
C LYS A 69 -10.59 3.58 4.90
N ASP A 70 -10.70 2.31 4.54
CA ASP A 70 -11.61 1.37 5.22
C ASP A 70 -11.21 1.18 6.68
N THR A 71 -12.21 0.86 7.52
CA THR A 71 -11.96 0.56 8.94
C THR A 71 -11.19 -0.76 9.10
N VAL A 72 -10.59 -0.96 10.27
CA VAL A 72 -9.91 -2.21 10.59
C VAL A 72 -10.86 -3.40 10.43
N GLU A 73 -12.12 -3.26 10.87
CA GLU A 73 -13.12 -4.32 10.74
C GLU A 73 -13.36 -4.71 9.29
N LYS A 74 -13.45 -3.72 8.38
CA LYS A 74 -13.63 -3.98 6.95
C LYS A 74 -12.38 -4.62 6.35
N GLN A 75 -11.18 -4.22 6.79
CA GLN A 75 -9.94 -4.84 6.34
C GLN A 75 -9.86 -6.30 6.78
N ILE A 76 -10.27 -6.60 8.00
CA ILE A 76 -10.31 -7.98 8.51
C ILE A 76 -11.26 -8.83 7.66
N LYS A 77 -12.44 -8.32 7.35
CA LYS A 77 -13.41 -9.02 6.51
C LYS A 77 -12.88 -9.24 5.09
N PHE A 78 -12.24 -8.23 4.54
CA PHE A 78 -11.64 -8.30 3.21
C PHE A 78 -10.57 -9.39 3.16
N LYS A 79 -9.67 -9.39 4.14
CA LYS A 79 -8.61 -10.39 4.25
C LYS A 79 -9.18 -11.79 4.38
N SER A 80 -10.18 -11.98 5.25
CA SER A 80 -10.80 -13.27 5.47
C SER A 80 -11.53 -13.79 4.22
N LYS A 81 -12.26 -12.91 3.55
CA LYS A 81 -13.06 -13.28 2.38
C LYS A 81 -12.22 -13.83 1.23
N TYR A 82 -11.03 -13.27 1.02
CA TYR A 82 -10.16 -13.63 -0.10
C TYR A 82 -8.86 -14.31 0.32
N ASP A 83 -8.74 -14.67 1.59
CA ASP A 83 -7.54 -15.32 2.15
C ASP A 83 -6.26 -14.54 1.81
N LEU A 84 -6.30 -13.24 2.01
CA LEU A 84 -5.17 -12.36 1.71
C LEU A 84 -4.03 -12.57 2.70
N LYS A 85 -2.80 -12.45 2.23
CA LYS A 85 -1.59 -12.67 3.04
C LYS A 85 -0.83 -11.40 3.37
N CYS A 86 -1.11 -10.29 2.69
CA CYS A 86 -0.48 -9.02 3.01
C CYS A 86 -1.14 -8.37 4.22
N ILE A 87 -0.42 -7.45 4.86
CA ILE A 87 -0.98 -6.63 5.94
C ILE A 87 -1.92 -5.60 5.30
N LEU A 88 -3.07 -5.37 5.93
CA LEU A 88 -4.03 -4.37 5.47
C LEU A 88 -4.13 -3.24 6.50
N GLY A 89 -3.80 -2.04 6.06
CA GLY A 89 -3.79 -0.84 6.88
C GLY A 89 -5.05 0.00 6.72
N SER A 90 -5.48 0.58 7.82
CA SER A 90 -6.70 1.38 7.91
C SER A 90 -6.33 2.83 8.18
N ASP A 91 -6.50 3.68 7.15
CA ASP A 91 -6.18 5.11 7.22
C ASP A 91 -7.47 5.93 7.18
N VAL A 92 -8.34 5.71 8.17
CA VAL A 92 -9.68 6.32 8.23
C VAL A 92 -9.61 7.85 8.14
N ASP A 93 -8.61 8.45 8.79
CA ASP A 93 -8.43 9.91 8.82
C ASP A 93 -7.66 10.45 7.63
N ILE A 94 -7.29 9.60 6.69
CA ILE A 94 -6.51 9.94 5.48
C ILE A 94 -5.16 10.62 5.75
N LYS A 95 -4.63 10.49 6.95
CA LYS A 95 -3.35 11.10 7.32
C LYS A 95 -2.18 10.56 6.51
N ILE A 96 -2.14 9.24 6.37
CA ILE A 96 -1.06 8.58 5.61
C ILE A 96 -1.25 8.84 4.13
N CYS A 97 -2.47 8.71 3.64
CA CYS A 97 -2.78 9.01 2.24
C CYS A 97 -2.38 10.44 1.87
N SER A 98 -2.63 11.39 2.77
CA SER A 98 -2.24 12.79 2.54
C SER A 98 -0.74 12.99 2.54
N LYS A 99 -0.02 12.32 3.46
CA LYS A 99 1.45 12.38 3.52
C LYS A 99 2.09 11.87 2.23
N PHE A 100 1.52 10.82 1.65
CA PHE A 100 2.04 10.24 0.41
C PHE A 100 1.45 10.87 -0.87
N GLY A 101 0.60 11.88 -0.72
CA GLY A 101 0.06 12.62 -1.86
C GLY A 101 -0.93 11.83 -2.72
N VAL A 102 -1.56 10.80 -2.15
CA VAL A 102 -2.49 9.94 -2.90
C VAL A 102 -3.96 10.25 -2.63
N TRP A 103 -4.25 11.20 -1.73
CA TRP A 103 -5.60 11.69 -1.51
C TRP A 103 -5.85 12.83 -2.48
N VAL A 104 -6.62 12.58 -3.55
CA VAL A 104 -6.71 13.47 -4.69
C VAL A 104 -8.15 13.70 -5.12
N GLU A 105 -8.38 14.77 -5.87
CA GLU A 105 -9.66 15.03 -6.50
C GLU A 105 -9.83 14.11 -7.70
N LYS A 106 -10.98 13.45 -7.75
CA LYS A 106 -11.37 12.57 -8.85
C LYS A 106 -12.66 13.09 -9.47
N SER A 107 -12.95 12.68 -10.70
CA SER A 107 -14.18 13.04 -11.40
C SER A 107 -14.84 11.79 -11.95
N MET A 108 -16.16 11.69 -11.78
CA MET A 108 -16.95 10.59 -12.33
C MET A 108 -18.33 11.16 -12.74
N TYR A 109 -18.68 10.96 -14.01
CA TYR A 109 -19.92 11.47 -14.57
C TYR A 109 -20.16 12.97 -14.29
N GLY A 110 -19.09 13.77 -14.41
CA GLY A 110 -19.15 15.21 -14.18
C GLY A 110 -19.15 15.64 -12.72
N LYS A 111 -19.18 14.69 -11.77
CA LYS A 111 -19.11 14.99 -10.34
C LYS A 111 -17.69 14.85 -9.84
N LYS A 112 -17.24 15.82 -9.04
CA LYS A 112 -15.95 15.82 -8.40
C LYS A 112 -16.06 15.28 -6.98
N TYR A 113 -15.08 14.46 -6.59
CA TYR A 113 -15.00 13.92 -5.22
C TYR A 113 -13.55 13.66 -4.86
N MET A 114 -13.28 13.58 -3.55
CA MET A 114 -11.94 13.22 -3.08
C MET A 114 -11.84 11.71 -2.91
N GLY A 115 -10.72 11.16 -3.29
CA GLY A 115 -10.50 9.72 -3.17
C GLY A 115 -9.03 9.35 -3.24
N ILE A 116 -8.74 8.08 -3.00
CA ILE A 116 -7.39 7.56 -3.05
C ILE A 116 -7.02 7.23 -4.49
N GLN A 117 -5.91 7.80 -4.96
CA GLN A 117 -5.32 7.41 -6.23
C GLN A 117 -4.54 6.13 -6.02
N ARG A 118 -4.84 5.09 -6.79
CA ARG A 118 -4.13 3.81 -6.71
C ARG A 118 -2.66 4.05 -7.01
N SER A 119 -1.81 3.85 -6.01
CA SER A 119 -0.38 4.14 -6.09
C SER A 119 0.39 3.15 -5.23
N THR A 120 1.63 2.87 -5.60
CA THR A 120 2.51 2.01 -4.82
C THR A 120 3.83 2.72 -4.59
N PHE A 121 4.35 2.59 -3.38
CA PHE A 121 5.64 3.17 -2.98
C PHE A 121 6.55 2.06 -2.49
N LEU A 122 7.77 2.02 -3.00
CA LEU A 122 8.81 1.15 -2.50
C LEU A 122 9.76 1.98 -1.65
N ILE A 123 9.87 1.62 -0.37
CA ILE A 123 10.70 2.31 0.61
C ILE A 123 11.83 1.37 1.00
N ASN A 124 13.07 1.83 0.92
CA ASN A 124 14.24 1.00 1.15
C ASN A 124 14.57 0.85 2.65
N THR A 125 15.63 0.11 2.96
CA THR A 125 16.05 -0.17 4.33
C THR A 125 16.47 1.05 5.13
N GLU A 126 16.76 2.17 4.47
CA GLU A 126 17.08 3.46 5.10
C GLU A 126 15.85 4.36 5.20
N GLN A 127 14.68 3.84 4.90
CA GLN A 127 13.40 4.57 4.89
C GLN A 127 13.35 5.72 3.89
N LYS A 128 14.02 5.54 2.77
CA LYS A 128 13.96 6.45 1.64
C LYS A 128 13.10 5.87 0.52
N ILE A 129 12.37 6.73 -0.17
CA ILE A 129 11.51 6.29 -1.28
C ILE A 129 12.39 5.92 -2.47
N GLN A 130 12.35 4.65 -2.85
CA GLN A 130 13.18 4.10 -3.91
C GLN A 130 12.46 4.08 -5.25
N HIS A 131 11.15 3.89 -5.25
CA HIS A 131 10.35 3.84 -6.47
C HIS A 131 8.91 4.25 -6.18
N ILE A 132 8.27 4.91 -7.14
CA ILE A 132 6.87 5.35 -7.04
C ILE A 132 6.13 4.90 -8.30
N TRP A 133 4.99 4.22 -8.12
CA TRP A 133 4.06 3.90 -9.20
C TRP A 133 2.79 4.70 -8.98
N ASN A 134 2.54 5.68 -9.83
CA ASN A 134 1.31 6.48 -9.79
C ASN A 134 0.28 5.91 -10.76
N LYS A 135 -1.01 6.09 -10.45
CA LYS A 135 -2.11 5.66 -11.32
C LYS A 135 -1.96 4.23 -11.79
N VAL A 136 -1.77 3.34 -10.83
CA VAL A 136 -1.48 1.94 -11.05
C VAL A 136 -2.58 1.24 -11.85
N LYS A 137 -2.16 0.42 -12.82
CA LYS A 137 -3.02 -0.55 -13.50
C LYS A 137 -2.70 -1.91 -12.91
N VAL A 138 -3.74 -2.60 -12.42
CA VAL A 138 -3.58 -3.82 -11.61
C VAL A 138 -2.91 -4.99 -12.33
N PRO A 139 -3.24 -5.33 -13.60
CA PRO A 139 -2.63 -6.51 -14.25
C PRO A 139 -1.10 -6.40 -14.31
N GLY A 140 -0.41 -7.38 -13.74
CA GLY A 140 1.06 -7.45 -13.76
C GLY A 140 1.77 -6.50 -12.81
N HIS A 141 1.05 -5.68 -12.05
CA HIS A 141 1.66 -4.68 -11.19
C HIS A 141 2.46 -5.29 -10.04
N ALA A 142 1.90 -6.25 -9.31
CA ALA A 142 2.60 -6.86 -8.17
C ALA A 142 3.91 -7.54 -8.62
N GLU A 143 3.89 -8.20 -9.77
CA GLU A 143 5.07 -8.83 -10.38
C GLU A 143 6.11 -7.78 -10.74
N GLU A 144 5.69 -6.64 -11.29
CA GLU A 144 6.59 -5.53 -11.62
C GLU A 144 7.26 -4.97 -10.36
N VAL A 145 6.49 -4.79 -9.29
CA VAL A 145 7.03 -4.33 -8.00
C VAL A 145 8.05 -5.32 -7.47
N LEU A 146 7.75 -6.61 -7.52
CA LEU A 146 8.67 -7.66 -7.08
C LEU A 146 10.00 -7.60 -7.85
N GLU A 147 9.95 -7.42 -9.16
CA GLU A 147 11.16 -7.32 -9.98
C GLU A 147 12.02 -6.11 -9.59
N VAL A 148 11.41 -4.99 -9.24
CA VAL A 148 12.15 -3.82 -8.76
C VAL A 148 12.80 -4.09 -7.41
N VAL A 149 12.08 -4.76 -6.51
CA VAL A 149 12.62 -5.15 -5.19
C VAL A 149 13.83 -6.06 -5.34
N LYS A 150 13.81 -7.00 -6.29
CA LYS A 150 14.93 -7.91 -6.55
C LYS A 150 16.22 -7.17 -6.94
N LYS A 151 16.09 -5.96 -7.46
CA LYS A 151 17.24 -5.17 -7.93
C LYS A 151 17.81 -4.23 -6.87
N LEU A 152 17.25 -4.21 -5.68
CA LEU A 152 17.73 -3.35 -4.59
C LEU A 152 19.08 -3.81 -4.04
#